data_11c96fc7d37bb30b90f176de17733640
#
_entry.id   11c96fc7d37bb30b90f176de17733640
#
_cell.length_a   1.000
_cell.length_b   1.000
_cell.length_c   1.000
_cell.angle_alpha   90.00
_cell.angle_beta   90.00
_cell.angle_gamma   90.00
#
_symmetry.space_group_name_H-M   'P 1'
#
loop_
_entity.id
_entity.type
_entity.pdbx_description
1 polymer ?
#
loop_
_entity_poly.entity_id
_entity_poly.type
_entity_poly.pdbx_seq_one_letter_code
_entity_poly.pdbx_strand_id
1 'polypeptide(L)'
;MPPTDRFVISFAAEPPQETLPYGRWADTLREHFLYACQEIETDDEEIGEPGEIAWFPDRTYAGRTYVPAVARTTEGYELFGFVSFSEGSGGPNDFEARADFTSEIADNNPDWKLDLNDDVIATWRGEQGKSADITLVWGVPLLAGGAIVTAELANLAVDQCELLDERFTLIAPDNYRSDFLEVKLWGKRGEEIAAESLYVEDDEDEDAVAGDAAVEAEE
;
A
#
# COMPACT_ATOMS: atom_id res chain seq x y z
N MET A 1 11.75 -31.18 -14.65
CA MET A 1 11.30 -30.91 -13.29
C MET A 1 9.88 -30.34 -13.41
N PRO A 2 8.87 -30.85 -12.70
CA PRO A 2 7.58 -30.20 -12.67
C PRO A 2 7.76 -28.84 -12.00
N PRO A 3 7.03 -27.81 -12.46
CA PRO A 3 7.08 -26.49 -11.83
C PRO A 3 6.63 -26.66 -10.39
N THR A 4 7.55 -26.42 -9.48
CA THR A 4 7.31 -26.40 -8.05
C THR A 4 6.25 -25.35 -7.77
N ASP A 5 5.16 -25.78 -7.13
CA ASP A 5 4.14 -25.00 -6.42
C ASP A 5 4.37 -23.49 -6.41
N ARG A 6 4.09 -22.84 -7.52
CA ARG A 6 3.94 -21.40 -7.51
C ARG A 6 2.63 -21.10 -6.78
N PHE A 7 2.75 -20.32 -5.74
CA PHE A 7 1.63 -19.79 -5.06
C PHE A 7 0.81 -18.95 -6.05
N VAL A 8 -0.39 -19.36 -6.33
CA VAL A 8 -1.37 -18.57 -7.07
C VAL A 8 -2.53 -18.40 -6.11
N ILE A 9 -2.60 -17.23 -5.44
CA ILE A 9 -3.83 -16.83 -4.80
C ILE A 9 -4.82 -16.55 -5.92
N SER A 10 -5.84 -17.36 -6.00
CA SER A 10 -7.01 -17.02 -6.80
C SER A 10 -7.87 -16.08 -5.96
N PHE A 11 -7.55 -14.80 -5.95
CA PHE A 11 -8.48 -13.80 -5.48
C PHE A 11 -8.68 -12.77 -6.61
N ALA A 12 -9.89 -12.30 -6.75
CA ALA A 12 -10.19 -11.18 -7.60
C ALA A 12 -10.73 -10.08 -6.69
N ALA A 13 -9.99 -8.97 -6.59
CA ALA A 13 -10.56 -7.76 -6.05
C ALA A 13 -11.58 -7.21 -7.06
N GLU A 14 -12.76 -6.83 -6.58
CA GLU A 14 -13.79 -6.28 -7.46
C GLU A 14 -13.38 -4.85 -7.89
N PRO A 15 -13.68 -4.45 -9.13
CA PRO A 15 -13.42 -3.08 -9.57
C PRO A 15 -14.27 -2.08 -8.78
N PRO A 16 -13.86 -0.79 -8.71
CA PRO A 16 -14.62 0.26 -8.07
C PRO A 16 -16.05 0.33 -8.62
N GLN A 17 -17.03 0.46 -7.73
CA GLN A 17 -18.44 0.49 -8.11
C GLN A 17 -19.01 1.90 -8.17
N GLU A 18 -18.40 2.88 -7.48
CA GLU A 18 -18.86 4.28 -7.43
C GLU A 18 -17.71 5.25 -7.71
N THR A 19 -18.05 6.45 -8.19
CA THR A 19 -17.09 7.54 -8.40
C THR A 19 -16.75 8.21 -7.07
N LEU A 20 -15.49 8.48 -6.82
CA LEU A 20 -15.02 9.17 -5.61
C LEU A 20 -15.27 10.69 -5.66
N PRO A 21 -15.56 11.31 -4.50
CA PRO A 21 -15.91 10.75 -3.22
C PRO A 21 -17.27 10.04 -3.24
N TYR A 22 -17.48 9.08 -2.37
CA TYR A 22 -18.62 8.14 -2.30
C TYR A 22 -20.02 8.76 -2.11
N GLY A 23 -20.39 9.78 -2.87
CA GLY A 23 -21.72 10.36 -2.88
C GLY A 23 -22.32 10.56 -1.48
N ARG A 24 -23.46 9.90 -1.19
CA ARG A 24 -24.16 10.01 0.11
C ARG A 24 -23.38 9.48 1.32
N TRP A 25 -22.34 8.68 1.10
CA TRP A 25 -21.52 8.09 2.17
C TRP A 25 -20.27 8.90 2.48
N ALA A 26 -19.99 9.95 1.71
CA ALA A 26 -18.79 10.78 1.86
C ALA A 26 -18.63 11.33 3.27
N ASP A 27 -19.71 11.82 3.89
CA ASP A 27 -19.66 12.35 5.25
C ASP A 27 -19.33 11.26 6.28
N THR A 28 -19.96 10.08 6.14
CA THR A 28 -19.70 8.94 7.03
C THR A 28 -18.27 8.44 6.92
N LEU A 29 -17.73 8.28 5.70
CA LEU A 29 -16.34 7.90 5.49
C LEU A 29 -15.39 8.93 6.10
N ARG A 30 -15.67 10.21 5.88
CA ARG A 30 -14.89 11.30 6.44
C ARG A 30 -14.86 11.26 7.98
N GLU A 31 -16.02 11.08 8.63
CA GLU A 31 -16.12 11.00 10.09
C GLU A 31 -15.28 9.84 10.64
N HIS A 32 -15.36 8.67 10.02
CA HIS A 32 -14.58 7.50 10.44
C HIS A 32 -13.08 7.69 10.24
N PHE A 33 -12.65 8.24 9.10
CA PHE A 33 -11.23 8.48 8.84
C PHE A 33 -10.66 9.52 9.83
N LEU A 34 -11.35 10.65 10.02
CA LEU A 34 -10.91 11.67 10.98
C LEU A 34 -10.87 11.17 12.42
N TYR A 35 -11.82 10.29 12.79
CA TYR A 35 -11.78 9.66 14.10
C TYR A 35 -10.54 8.75 14.24
N ALA A 36 -10.23 7.94 13.24
CA ALA A 36 -9.01 7.13 13.26
C ALA A 36 -7.74 7.97 13.35
N CYS A 37 -7.68 9.12 12.65
CA CYS A 37 -6.55 10.05 12.75
C CYS A 37 -6.37 10.63 14.16
N GLN A 38 -7.44 10.78 14.95
CA GLN A 38 -7.36 11.26 16.34
C GLN A 38 -6.86 10.19 17.30
N GLU A 39 -6.96 8.91 16.94
CA GLU A 39 -6.52 7.78 17.77
C GLU A 39 -5.06 7.37 17.50
N ILE A 40 -4.36 8.06 16.57
CA ILE A 40 -2.95 7.78 16.27
C ILE A 40 -2.09 8.08 17.50
N GLU A 41 -1.22 7.14 17.85
CA GLU A 41 -0.19 7.33 18.85
C GLU A 41 0.98 8.11 18.25
N THR A 42 1.25 9.34 18.72
CA THR A 42 2.23 10.25 18.11
C THR A 42 3.55 10.36 18.87
N ASP A 43 3.74 9.59 19.94
CA ASP A 43 4.96 9.60 20.77
C ASP A 43 5.45 11.03 21.13
N ASP A 44 4.52 11.92 21.49
CA ASP A 44 4.72 13.34 21.80
C ASP A 44 5.03 14.25 20.56
N GLU A 45 4.90 13.77 19.33
CA GLU A 45 5.00 14.60 18.14
C GLU A 45 3.74 15.43 17.90
N GLU A 46 3.90 16.71 17.55
CA GLU A 46 2.80 17.57 17.13
C GLU A 46 2.59 17.42 15.62
N ILE A 47 1.75 16.46 15.20
CA ILE A 47 1.50 16.18 13.78
C ILE A 47 0.57 17.20 13.10
N GLY A 48 -0.11 18.04 13.88
CA GLY A 48 -1.03 19.09 13.40
C GLY A 48 -2.41 18.57 12.99
N GLU A 49 -3.26 19.48 12.50
CA GLU A 49 -4.63 19.16 12.11
C GLU A 49 -4.68 18.62 10.67
N PRO A 50 -5.54 17.62 10.38
CA PRO A 50 -5.72 17.12 9.03
C PRO A 50 -6.37 18.18 8.10
N GLY A 51 -5.82 18.33 6.91
CA GLY A 51 -6.34 19.17 5.86
C GLY A 51 -7.43 18.49 5.02
N GLU A 52 -7.43 18.76 3.70
CA GLU A 52 -8.33 18.11 2.76
C GLU A 52 -7.98 16.63 2.59
N ILE A 53 -8.99 15.77 2.68
CA ILE A 53 -8.83 14.32 2.50
C ILE A 53 -8.88 14.00 1.01
N ALA A 54 -7.84 13.37 0.52
CA ALA A 54 -7.79 12.77 -0.81
C ALA A 54 -8.17 11.28 -0.70
N TRP A 55 -9.27 10.91 -1.38
CA TRP A 55 -9.76 9.53 -1.42
C TRP A 55 -9.18 8.80 -2.63
N PHE A 56 -8.95 7.49 -2.47
CA PHE A 56 -8.47 6.58 -3.51
C PHE A 56 -9.58 5.63 -3.97
N PRO A 57 -9.44 5.01 -5.16
CA PRO A 57 -10.40 4.02 -5.65
C PRO A 57 -10.62 2.92 -4.62
N ASP A 58 -11.87 2.53 -4.41
CA ASP A 58 -12.21 1.45 -3.51
C ASP A 58 -11.83 0.09 -4.08
N ARG A 59 -11.59 -0.86 -3.20
CA ARG A 59 -11.39 -2.27 -3.53
C ARG A 59 -12.14 -3.15 -2.55
N THR A 60 -12.70 -4.24 -3.04
CA THR A 60 -13.41 -5.21 -2.21
C THR A 60 -12.61 -6.50 -2.09
N TYR A 61 -12.42 -6.97 -0.87
CA TYR A 61 -11.80 -8.25 -0.55
C TYR A 61 -12.58 -8.97 0.53
N ALA A 62 -12.89 -10.27 0.33
CA ALA A 62 -13.62 -11.11 1.27
C ALA A 62 -14.97 -10.52 1.75
N GLY A 63 -15.67 -9.77 0.89
CA GLY A 63 -16.96 -9.14 1.18
C GLY A 63 -16.89 -7.84 1.98
N ARG A 64 -15.70 -7.30 2.19
CA ARG A 64 -15.46 -5.99 2.81
C ARG A 64 -14.86 -5.03 1.79
N THR A 65 -15.40 -3.83 1.69
CA THR A 65 -14.91 -2.77 0.81
C THR A 65 -13.98 -1.87 1.60
N TYR A 66 -12.83 -1.54 1.02
CA TYR A 66 -11.79 -0.69 1.56
C TYR A 66 -11.68 0.57 0.72
N VAL A 67 -11.70 1.72 1.35
CA VAL A 67 -11.59 3.04 0.72
C VAL A 67 -10.38 3.76 1.33
N PRO A 68 -9.22 3.73 0.66
CA PRO A 68 -8.03 4.39 1.18
C PRO A 68 -8.13 5.91 1.11
N ALA A 69 -7.39 6.57 1.98
CA ALA A 69 -7.36 8.03 2.08
C ALA A 69 -5.99 8.51 2.52
N VAL A 70 -5.66 9.74 2.13
CA VAL A 70 -4.54 10.51 2.67
C VAL A 70 -4.98 11.93 2.99
N ALA A 71 -4.30 12.59 3.93
CA ALA A 71 -4.50 14.00 4.22
C ALA A 71 -3.19 14.64 4.69
N ARG A 72 -2.82 15.78 4.13
CA ARG A 72 -1.68 16.56 4.63
C ARG A 72 -2.10 17.33 5.88
N THR A 73 -1.21 17.35 6.87
CA THR A 73 -1.44 18.13 8.09
C THR A 73 -0.87 19.53 7.98
N THR A 74 -1.24 20.39 8.92
CA THR A 74 -0.71 21.76 9.02
C THR A 74 0.78 21.81 9.32
N GLU A 75 1.31 20.77 9.96
CA GLU A 75 2.74 20.64 10.30
C GLU A 75 3.56 19.92 9.23
N GLY A 76 2.94 19.51 8.12
CA GLY A 76 3.62 18.94 6.96
C GLY A 76 3.75 17.42 6.96
N TYR A 77 3.16 16.74 7.93
CA TYR A 77 3.02 15.27 7.91
C TYR A 77 1.95 14.83 6.91
N GLU A 78 2.01 13.59 6.50
CA GLU A 78 0.93 12.92 5.81
C GLU A 78 0.26 11.91 6.74
N LEU A 79 -1.06 12.06 6.88
CA LEU A 79 -1.92 11.05 7.47
C LEU A 79 -2.38 10.13 6.35
N PHE A 80 -2.23 8.83 6.53
CA PHE A 80 -2.65 7.83 5.56
C PHE A 80 -3.42 6.70 6.24
N GLY A 81 -4.26 6.01 5.49
CA GLY A 81 -5.05 4.92 6.04
C GLY A 81 -6.25 4.59 5.18
N PHE A 82 -7.25 3.94 5.75
CA PHE A 82 -8.46 3.56 5.03
C PHE A 82 -9.70 3.54 5.94
N VAL A 83 -10.85 3.63 5.32
CA VAL A 83 -12.13 3.24 5.91
C VAL A 83 -12.64 2.01 5.20
N SER A 84 -13.12 1.03 5.96
CA SER A 84 -13.71 -0.17 5.39
C SER A 84 -15.10 -0.42 5.93
N PHE A 85 -15.92 -1.12 5.15
CA PHE A 85 -17.29 -1.46 5.50
C PHE A 85 -17.75 -2.73 4.79
N SER A 86 -18.82 -3.35 5.30
CA SER A 86 -19.51 -4.46 4.67
C SER A 86 -20.80 -3.99 4.02
N GLU A 87 -21.17 -4.55 2.86
CA GLU A 87 -22.46 -4.30 2.22
C GLU A 87 -23.57 -5.09 2.92
N GLY A 88 -24.61 -4.39 3.34
CA GLY A 88 -25.80 -4.97 3.94
C GLY A 88 -27.07 -4.66 3.15
N SER A 89 -28.20 -5.27 3.54
CA SER A 89 -29.49 -5.07 2.87
C SER A 89 -30.00 -3.61 2.93
N GLY A 90 -29.46 -2.79 3.81
CA GLY A 90 -29.79 -1.36 3.98
C GLY A 90 -28.72 -0.39 3.49
N GLY A 91 -27.64 -0.89 2.91
CA GLY A 91 -26.44 -0.15 2.52
C GLY A 91 -25.22 -0.51 3.36
N PRO A 92 -24.13 0.24 3.23
CA PRO A 92 -22.91 0.03 4.00
C PRO A 92 -23.15 0.02 5.50
N ASN A 93 -22.51 -0.92 6.19
CA ASN A 93 -22.54 -1.07 7.64
C ASN A 93 -21.20 -1.63 8.14
N ASP A 94 -21.07 -1.77 9.47
CA ASP A 94 -19.88 -2.35 10.07
C ASP A 94 -18.60 -1.61 9.65
N PHE A 95 -18.63 -0.29 9.81
CA PHE A 95 -17.51 0.58 9.46
C PHE A 95 -16.35 0.37 10.43
N GLU A 96 -15.16 0.22 9.88
CA GLU A 96 -13.89 0.25 10.59
C GLU A 96 -12.95 1.20 9.87
N ALA A 97 -12.07 1.87 10.61
CA ALA A 97 -11.07 2.75 10.04
C ALA A 97 -9.73 2.55 10.74
N ARG A 98 -8.65 2.71 9.97
CA ARG A 98 -7.29 2.79 10.47
C ARG A 98 -6.61 3.99 9.86
N ALA A 99 -5.73 4.61 10.61
CA ALA A 99 -4.87 5.68 10.13
C ALA A 99 -3.53 5.62 10.85
N ASP A 100 -2.51 6.11 10.16
CA ASP A 100 -1.17 6.32 10.66
C ASP A 100 -0.62 7.61 10.06
N PHE A 101 0.61 8.01 10.40
CA PHE A 101 1.24 9.20 9.87
C PHE A 101 2.69 8.95 9.48
N THR A 102 3.19 9.79 8.55
CA THR A 102 4.58 9.79 8.15
C THR A 102 5.09 11.21 7.91
N SER A 103 6.37 11.42 8.18
CA SER A 103 7.12 12.62 7.76
C SER A 103 7.77 12.43 6.38
N GLU A 104 7.85 11.19 5.91
CA GLU A 104 8.37 10.86 4.58
C GLU A 104 7.28 11.08 3.53
N ILE A 105 7.46 12.10 2.72
CA ILE A 105 6.50 12.55 1.71
C ILE A 105 7.18 12.75 0.37
N ALA A 106 6.45 12.60 -0.71
CA ALA A 106 6.97 12.73 -2.07
C ALA A 106 7.68 14.06 -2.32
N ASP A 107 7.21 15.16 -1.70
CA ASP A 107 7.84 16.48 -1.84
C ASP A 107 9.28 16.54 -1.34
N ASN A 108 9.64 15.69 -0.37
CA ASN A 108 10.96 15.59 0.22
C ASN A 108 11.83 14.50 -0.45
N ASN A 109 11.23 13.66 -1.30
CA ASN A 109 11.86 12.50 -1.92
C ASN A 109 11.77 12.56 -3.47
N PRO A 110 12.54 13.43 -4.13
CA PRO A 110 12.43 13.69 -5.57
C PRO A 110 12.81 12.47 -6.46
N ASP A 111 13.44 11.47 -5.90
CA ASP A 111 13.82 10.24 -6.60
C ASP A 111 12.69 9.20 -6.63
N TRP A 112 11.65 9.37 -5.83
CA TRP A 112 10.48 8.51 -5.86
C TRP A 112 9.77 8.62 -7.21
N LYS A 113 9.26 7.52 -7.68
CA LYS A 113 8.50 7.42 -8.94
C LYS A 113 7.03 7.17 -8.70
N LEU A 114 6.73 6.53 -7.59
CA LEU A 114 5.39 6.29 -7.06
C LEU A 114 5.38 6.78 -5.62
N ASP A 115 4.33 7.45 -5.21
CA ASP A 115 4.03 7.77 -3.81
C ASP A 115 3.09 6.67 -3.31
N LEU A 116 3.59 5.81 -2.43
CA LEU A 116 2.95 4.57 -2.01
C LEU A 116 2.61 4.59 -0.52
N ASN A 117 1.42 4.10 -0.22
CA ASN A 117 1.01 3.75 1.14
C ASN A 117 0.46 2.32 1.13
N ASP A 118 0.60 1.61 2.24
CA ASP A 118 0.08 0.27 2.40
C ASP A 118 -0.40 -0.04 3.82
N ASP A 119 -1.21 -1.09 3.95
CA ASP A 119 -1.62 -1.66 5.24
C ASP A 119 -2.01 -3.14 5.06
N VAL A 120 -1.66 -3.96 6.04
CA VAL A 120 -2.06 -5.37 6.07
C VAL A 120 -3.50 -5.49 6.55
N ILE A 121 -4.40 -5.88 5.64
CA ILE A 121 -5.84 -5.97 5.91
C ILE A 121 -6.30 -7.36 6.32
N ALA A 122 -5.52 -8.40 6.00
CA ALA A 122 -5.84 -9.80 6.33
C ALA A 122 -4.60 -10.67 6.27
N THR A 123 -4.71 -11.90 6.75
CA THR A 123 -3.68 -12.93 6.54
C THR A 123 -4.31 -14.11 5.81
N TRP A 124 -3.78 -14.45 4.67
CA TRP A 124 -4.11 -15.69 3.99
C TRP A 124 -3.33 -16.86 4.63
N ARG A 125 -4.03 -17.99 4.81
CA ARG A 125 -3.43 -19.23 5.34
C ARG A 125 -3.72 -20.38 4.39
N GLY A 126 -2.67 -20.97 3.88
CA GLY A 126 -2.71 -22.13 3.00
C GLY A 126 -2.40 -23.42 3.71
N GLU A 127 -2.30 -24.49 2.93
CA GLU A 127 -1.90 -25.82 3.43
C GLU A 127 -0.42 -25.82 3.87
N GLN A 128 -0.09 -26.75 4.76
CA GLN A 128 1.29 -26.97 5.26
C GLN A 128 1.91 -25.77 6.00
N GLY A 129 1.08 -24.94 6.66
CA GLY A 129 1.57 -23.80 7.43
C GLY A 129 2.04 -22.62 6.57
N LYS A 130 1.74 -22.61 5.27
CA LYS A 130 2.00 -21.46 4.40
C LYS A 130 1.09 -20.31 4.76
N SER A 131 1.63 -19.12 4.78
CA SER A 131 0.85 -17.88 4.99
C SER A 131 1.38 -16.78 4.07
N ALA A 132 0.55 -15.81 3.81
CA ALA A 132 0.89 -14.55 3.17
C ALA A 132 0.06 -13.45 3.81
N ASP A 133 0.58 -12.27 3.88
CA ASP A 133 -0.20 -11.10 4.24
C ASP A 133 -1.03 -10.67 3.04
N ILE A 134 -2.22 -10.20 3.28
CA ILE A 134 -3.04 -9.56 2.25
C ILE A 134 -2.94 -8.07 2.51
N THR A 135 -2.25 -7.39 1.60
CA THR A 135 -1.87 -6.00 1.73
C THR A 135 -2.71 -5.15 0.79
N LEU A 136 -3.31 -4.11 1.35
CA LEU A 136 -3.94 -3.02 0.62
C LEU A 136 -2.84 -2.01 0.29
N VAL A 137 -2.68 -1.69 -0.99
CA VAL A 137 -1.68 -0.71 -1.47
C VAL A 137 -2.40 0.37 -2.25
N TRP A 138 -2.09 1.62 -1.99
CA TRP A 138 -2.64 2.74 -2.75
C TRP A 138 -1.60 3.83 -2.95
N GLY A 139 -1.80 4.65 -3.97
CA GLY A 139 -0.83 5.70 -4.25
C GLY A 139 -1.10 6.48 -5.51
N VAL A 140 -0.16 7.36 -5.82
CA VAL A 140 -0.16 8.19 -7.02
C VAL A 140 1.14 8.03 -7.79
N PRO A 141 1.10 7.97 -9.13
CA PRO A 141 2.30 8.08 -9.94
C PRO A 141 2.88 9.50 -9.87
N LEU A 142 4.17 9.59 -9.64
CA LEU A 142 4.93 10.85 -9.72
C LEU A 142 5.48 11.11 -11.13
N LEU A 143 5.39 10.11 -12.01
CA LEU A 143 5.79 10.18 -13.42
C LEU A 143 4.57 10.19 -14.33
N ALA A 144 4.63 11.04 -15.35
CA ALA A 144 3.56 11.12 -16.36
C ALA A 144 3.55 9.93 -17.32
N GLY A 145 2.37 9.62 -17.88
CA GLY A 145 2.21 8.62 -18.94
C GLY A 145 1.76 7.24 -18.47
N GLY A 146 1.62 7.05 -17.17
CA GLY A 146 1.04 5.84 -16.60
C GLY A 146 -0.41 5.61 -17.02
N ALA A 147 -0.81 4.35 -17.12
CA ALA A 147 -2.17 3.95 -17.43
C ALA A 147 -2.65 2.78 -16.57
N ILE A 148 -1.77 1.85 -16.27
CA ILE A 148 -2.06 0.63 -15.49
C ILE A 148 -1.01 0.52 -14.40
N VAL A 149 -1.44 0.05 -13.23
CA VAL A 149 -0.55 -0.31 -12.12
C VAL A 149 -0.74 -1.79 -11.80
N THR A 150 0.36 -2.50 -11.60
CA THR A 150 0.36 -3.90 -11.18
C THR A 150 1.02 -4.06 -9.83
N ALA A 151 0.50 -4.97 -9.03
CA ALA A 151 1.19 -5.55 -7.88
C ALA A 151 1.83 -6.87 -8.34
N GLU A 152 3.12 -7.03 -8.14
CA GLU A 152 3.86 -8.22 -8.55
C GLU A 152 4.52 -8.88 -7.35
N LEU A 153 4.38 -10.21 -7.27
CA LEU A 153 5.04 -11.05 -6.27
C LEU A 153 5.85 -12.11 -6.99
N ALA A 154 7.13 -12.22 -6.69
CA ALA A 154 8.05 -13.14 -7.40
C ALA A 154 8.00 -12.97 -8.95
N ASN A 155 7.94 -11.74 -9.44
CA ASN A 155 7.79 -11.36 -10.85
C ASN A 155 6.51 -11.88 -11.53
N LEU A 156 5.45 -12.07 -10.77
CA LEU A 156 4.13 -12.43 -11.29
C LEU A 156 3.12 -11.37 -10.86
N ALA A 157 2.41 -10.79 -11.82
CA ALA A 157 1.30 -9.90 -11.51
C ALA A 157 0.22 -10.67 -10.74
N VAL A 158 -0.08 -10.21 -9.53
CA VAL A 158 -1.07 -10.82 -8.64
C VAL A 158 -2.31 -9.95 -8.50
N ASP A 159 -2.19 -8.65 -8.76
CA ASP A 159 -3.32 -7.72 -8.94
C ASP A 159 -2.96 -6.64 -9.94
N GLN A 160 -3.96 -5.98 -10.52
CA GLN A 160 -3.78 -4.85 -11.42
C GLN A 160 -5.01 -3.93 -11.41
N CYS A 161 -4.79 -2.66 -11.70
CA CYS A 161 -5.88 -1.70 -11.93
C CYS A 161 -5.48 -0.63 -12.95
N GLU A 162 -6.48 0.04 -13.53
CA GLU A 162 -6.30 1.28 -14.28
C GLU A 162 -6.20 2.46 -13.29
N LEU A 163 -5.49 3.51 -13.70
CA LEU A 163 -5.49 4.76 -12.95
C LEU A 163 -6.84 5.45 -13.05
N LEU A 164 -7.40 5.85 -11.91
CA LEU A 164 -8.60 6.67 -11.83
C LEU A 164 -8.23 8.03 -11.21
N ASP A 165 -8.32 9.10 -11.98
CA ASP A 165 -7.89 10.45 -11.59
C ASP A 165 -6.45 10.46 -11.01
N GLU A 166 -5.54 9.79 -11.74
CA GLU A 166 -4.12 9.63 -11.38
C GLU A 166 -3.87 8.87 -10.05
N ARG A 167 -4.85 8.12 -9.57
CA ARG A 167 -4.80 7.33 -8.33
C ARG A 167 -5.03 5.86 -8.61
N PHE A 168 -4.52 5.02 -7.75
CA PHE A 168 -4.74 3.58 -7.82
C PHE A 168 -4.89 2.96 -6.44
N THR A 169 -5.50 1.78 -6.41
CA THR A 169 -5.60 0.92 -5.23
C THR A 169 -5.50 -0.52 -5.68
N LEU A 170 -4.65 -1.28 -5.01
CA LEU A 170 -4.41 -2.70 -5.25
C LEU A 170 -4.66 -3.48 -3.95
N ILE A 171 -5.02 -4.75 -4.07
CA ILE A 171 -5.02 -5.69 -2.96
C ILE A 171 -4.27 -6.93 -3.41
N ALA A 172 -3.17 -7.25 -2.74
CA ALA A 172 -2.27 -8.30 -3.17
C ALA A 172 -1.73 -9.13 -1.99
N PRO A 173 -1.39 -10.40 -2.23
CA PRO A 173 -0.61 -11.16 -1.26
C PRO A 173 0.82 -10.61 -1.19
N ASP A 174 1.36 -10.57 0.01
CA ASP A 174 2.70 -10.10 0.30
C ASP A 174 3.41 -11.00 1.30
N ASN A 175 4.71 -10.82 1.46
CA ASN A 175 5.54 -11.57 2.40
C ASN A 175 5.32 -13.10 2.29
N TYR A 176 5.32 -13.61 1.07
CA TYR A 176 5.16 -15.03 0.84
C TYR A 176 6.49 -15.69 0.52
N ARG A 177 7.00 -16.53 1.43
CA ARG A 177 8.28 -17.22 1.33
C ARG A 177 9.48 -16.28 1.13
N SER A 178 9.45 -15.13 1.79
CA SER A 178 10.43 -14.06 1.64
C SER A 178 10.44 -13.39 0.27
N ASP A 179 9.39 -13.58 -0.54
CA ASP A 179 9.12 -12.73 -1.68
C ASP A 179 8.25 -11.56 -1.21
N PHE A 180 8.64 -10.35 -1.55
CA PHE A 180 7.98 -9.11 -1.20
C PHE A 180 7.30 -8.50 -2.42
N LEU A 181 6.30 -7.66 -2.15
CA LEU A 181 5.48 -7.04 -3.16
C LEU A 181 6.23 -5.89 -3.84
N GLU A 182 6.17 -5.90 -5.17
CA GLU A 182 6.66 -4.85 -6.04
C GLU A 182 5.48 -4.18 -6.75
N VAL A 183 5.47 -2.84 -6.82
CA VAL A 183 4.44 -2.08 -7.53
C VAL A 183 5.02 -1.52 -8.81
N LYS A 184 4.40 -1.79 -9.96
CA LYS A 184 4.87 -1.32 -11.26
C LYS A 184 3.86 -0.47 -11.98
N LEU A 185 4.34 0.60 -12.60
CA LEU A 185 3.58 1.51 -13.43
C LEU A 185 3.84 1.20 -14.90
N TRP A 186 2.79 1.04 -15.67
CA TRP A 186 2.83 0.71 -17.09
C TRP A 186 2.16 1.79 -17.93
N GLY A 187 2.76 2.09 -19.07
CA GLY A 187 2.18 2.96 -20.06
C GLY A 187 1.12 2.26 -20.93
N LYS A 188 0.39 3.05 -21.72
CA LYS A 188 -0.69 2.55 -22.61
C LYS A 188 -0.24 1.52 -23.65
N ARG A 189 1.05 1.42 -23.92
CA ARG A 189 1.64 0.48 -24.90
C ARG A 189 2.25 -0.75 -24.23
N GLY A 190 2.13 -0.87 -22.91
CA GLY A 190 2.69 -1.94 -22.12
C GLY A 190 4.19 -1.78 -21.82
N GLU A 191 4.74 -0.57 -21.96
CA GLU A 191 6.07 -0.22 -21.48
C GLU A 191 6.06 -0.01 -19.97
N GLU A 192 7.02 -0.58 -19.26
CA GLU A 192 7.26 -0.29 -17.84
C GLU A 192 7.83 1.13 -17.71
N ILE A 193 7.20 1.97 -16.90
CA ILE A 193 7.59 3.35 -16.62
C ILE A 193 8.36 3.43 -15.30
N ALA A 194 7.89 2.71 -14.29
CA ALA A 194 8.46 2.71 -12.95
C ALA A 194 8.21 1.37 -12.25
N ALA A 195 9.07 1.05 -11.30
CA ALA A 195 8.88 0.00 -10.31
C ALA A 195 9.37 0.51 -8.95
N GLU A 196 8.63 0.22 -7.90
CA GLU A 196 8.96 0.51 -6.50
C GLU A 196 8.63 -0.70 -5.63
N SER A 197 9.51 -0.99 -4.66
CA SER A 197 9.25 -1.98 -3.62
C SER A 197 8.59 -1.28 -2.42
N LEU A 198 7.68 -1.97 -1.74
CA LEU A 198 7.15 -1.50 -0.46
C LEU A 198 8.19 -1.56 0.66
N TYR A 199 9.27 -2.31 0.46
CA TYR A 199 10.35 -2.48 1.42
C TYR A 199 11.62 -1.84 0.88
N VAL A 200 12.21 -0.95 1.68
CA VAL A 200 13.56 -0.46 1.44
C VAL A 200 14.50 -1.59 1.85
N GLU A 201 15.34 -2.07 0.93
CA GLU A 201 16.48 -2.90 1.33
C GLU A 201 17.38 -1.99 2.17
N ASP A 202 17.46 -2.25 3.48
CA ASP A 202 18.48 -1.63 4.32
C ASP A 202 19.85 -2.09 3.79
N ASP A 203 20.54 -1.20 3.09
CA ASP A 203 21.95 -1.37 2.67
C ASP A 203 22.90 -1.36 3.90
N GLU A 204 22.51 -1.99 4.99
CA GLU A 204 23.36 -2.20 6.15
C GLU A 204 23.98 -3.60 6.04
N ASP A 205 25.26 -3.64 5.59
CA ASP A 205 26.30 -4.60 6.02
C ASP A 205 27.39 -4.95 4.98
N GLU A 206 27.73 -4.08 4.01
CA GLU A 206 28.94 -4.33 3.21
C GLU A 206 30.27 -3.80 3.83
N ASP A 207 30.23 -2.98 4.89
CA ASP A 207 31.44 -2.39 5.48
C ASP A 207 32.00 -3.10 6.72
N ALA A 208 31.40 -4.19 7.19
CA ALA A 208 31.83 -4.86 8.44
C ALA A 208 32.85 -6.01 8.29
N VAL A 209 33.27 -6.39 7.09
CA VAL A 209 34.17 -7.57 6.90
C VAL A 209 35.59 -7.23 6.44
N ALA A 210 35.96 -5.95 6.32
CA ALA A 210 37.30 -5.56 5.84
C ALA A 210 38.29 -5.14 6.95
N GLY A 211 38.07 -5.48 8.20
CA GLY A 211 38.84 -4.94 9.34
C GLY A 211 39.52 -5.90 10.30
N ASP A 212 39.74 -7.21 9.98
CA ASP A 212 40.45 -8.07 10.93
C ASP A 212 41.32 -9.17 10.26
N ALA A 213 42.23 -8.75 9.37
CA ALA A 213 43.25 -9.66 8.86
C ALA A 213 44.59 -8.96 8.63
N ALA A 214 45.12 -8.27 9.63
CA ALA A 214 46.50 -7.78 9.59
C ALA A 214 47.06 -7.48 10.98
N VAL A 215 47.23 -8.49 11.82
CA VAL A 215 48.31 -8.51 12.89
C VAL A 215 48.50 -9.95 13.32
N GLU A 216 49.47 -10.62 12.71
CA GLU A 216 50.30 -11.72 13.32
C GLU A 216 51.27 -12.19 12.28
N ALA A 217 52.38 -11.48 12.19
CA ALA A 217 53.64 -12.02 11.67
C ALA A 217 54.78 -11.07 12.09
N GLU A 218 55.28 -11.30 13.33
CA GLU A 218 56.69 -11.03 13.75
C GLU A 218 56.90 -11.52 15.20
N GLU A 219 57.39 -12.77 15.30
CA GLU A 219 58.50 -13.14 16.17
C GLU A 219 58.92 -14.58 15.86
#